data_fa1bd88fea2b86aa7ee24d5c0520c40f
#
_entry.id   fa1bd88fea2b86aa7ee24d5c0520c40f
#
_cell.length_a   1.000
_cell.length_b   1.000
_cell.length_c   1.000
_cell.angle_alpha   90.00
_cell.angle_beta   90.00
_cell.angle_gamma   90.00
#
_symmetry.space_group_name_H-M   'P 1'
#
loop_
_entity.id
_entity.type
_entity.pdbx_description
1 polymer ?
#
loop_
_entity_poly.entity_id
_entity_poly.type
_entity_poly.pdbx_seq_one_letter_code
_entity_poly.pdbx_strand_id
1 'polypeptide(L)'
;MKKIVLLLFLFSITGILFSSQFTYENIPIQEAGRIKPLDSFARNQLLRFNGKTSITIYQNNEKLKLNAIDWLMPILMQDPHSLDLPIFKIENPDLVDVIKLNWREKSTYSYNEINDGLNYIDNKINNPELINMLRQRNRQKEGNLDLIDKQLLDLSQKRDLFNQLYHSASFLIPNIQIDNPNILRLLQIEDNSSISYAFLIIQINDLY
;
A
#
# COMPACT_ATOMS: atom_id res chain seq x y z
N MET A 1 -17.80 -48.21 -30.76
CA MET A 1 -18.18 -47.66 -29.45
C MET A 1 -16.97 -47.38 -28.54
N LYS A 2 -16.04 -48.33 -28.30
CA LYS A 2 -14.86 -48.10 -27.41
C LYS A 2 -13.95 -46.95 -27.85
N LYS A 3 -13.76 -46.72 -29.14
CA LYS A 3 -12.91 -45.62 -29.68
C LYS A 3 -13.52 -44.23 -29.47
N ILE A 4 -14.87 -44.11 -29.51
CA ILE A 4 -15.60 -42.82 -29.26
C ILE A 4 -15.55 -42.47 -27.78
N VAL A 5 -15.69 -43.44 -26.89
CA VAL A 5 -15.59 -43.25 -25.44
C VAL A 5 -14.19 -42.81 -25.04
N LEU A 6 -13.15 -43.38 -25.65
CA LEU A 6 -11.76 -42.99 -25.44
C LEU A 6 -11.50 -41.53 -25.89
N LEU A 7 -12.07 -41.13 -27.04
CA LEU A 7 -11.92 -39.78 -27.58
C LEU A 7 -12.63 -38.73 -26.70
N LEU A 8 -13.82 -39.03 -26.16
CA LEU A 8 -14.53 -38.19 -25.21
C LEU A 8 -13.79 -38.06 -23.87
N PHE A 9 -13.14 -39.14 -23.43
CA PHE A 9 -12.34 -39.14 -22.21
C PHE A 9 -11.05 -38.29 -22.38
N LEU A 10 -10.38 -38.36 -23.53
CA LEU A 10 -9.25 -37.50 -23.84
C LEU A 10 -9.66 -36.01 -23.92
N PHE A 11 -10.84 -35.71 -24.46
CA PHE A 11 -11.34 -34.33 -24.56
C PHE A 11 -11.72 -33.76 -23.19
N SER A 12 -12.20 -34.57 -22.25
CA SER A 12 -12.49 -34.15 -20.88
C SER A 12 -11.22 -33.88 -20.06
N ILE A 13 -10.14 -34.61 -20.30
CA ILE A 13 -8.85 -34.39 -19.62
C ILE A 13 -8.16 -33.10 -20.10
N THR A 14 -8.27 -32.76 -21.38
CA THR A 14 -7.70 -31.50 -21.89
C THR A 14 -8.41 -30.26 -21.34
N GLY A 15 -9.70 -30.33 -21.03
CA GLY A 15 -10.46 -29.25 -20.41
C GLY A 15 -10.00 -28.91 -18.98
N ILE A 16 -9.46 -29.90 -18.25
CA ILE A 16 -8.98 -29.71 -16.87
C ILE A 16 -7.57 -29.04 -16.85
N LEU A 17 -6.78 -29.20 -17.90
CA LEU A 17 -5.44 -28.65 -17.98
C LEU A 17 -5.40 -27.15 -18.34
N PHE A 18 -6.51 -26.57 -18.77
CA PHE A 18 -6.64 -25.14 -19.11
C PHE A 18 -7.37 -24.30 -18.05
N SER A 19 -7.57 -24.82 -16.85
CA SER A 19 -7.94 -23.98 -15.71
C SER A 19 -6.73 -23.11 -15.36
N SER A 20 -6.55 -21.99 -16.07
CA SER A 20 -5.67 -20.94 -15.60
C SER A 20 -6.22 -20.50 -14.25
N GLN A 21 -5.54 -20.85 -13.15
CA GLN A 21 -5.86 -20.29 -11.85
C GLN A 21 -5.80 -18.78 -12.00
N PHE A 22 -6.97 -18.14 -11.85
CA PHE A 22 -7.02 -16.69 -11.81
C PHE A 22 -6.27 -16.25 -10.55
N THR A 23 -5.15 -15.56 -10.76
CA THR A 23 -4.36 -15.00 -9.68
C THR A 23 -4.43 -13.48 -9.76
N TYR A 24 -4.39 -12.81 -8.63
CA TYR A 24 -4.41 -11.34 -8.56
C TYR A 24 -3.25 -10.71 -9.37
N GLU A 25 -2.13 -11.42 -9.46
CA GLU A 25 -0.94 -10.97 -10.19
C GLU A 25 -1.24 -10.64 -11.66
N ASN A 26 -2.15 -11.40 -12.28
CA ASN A 26 -2.48 -11.32 -13.69
C ASN A 26 -3.63 -10.37 -14.02
N ILE A 27 -4.24 -9.70 -13.01
CA ILE A 27 -5.29 -8.70 -13.27
C ILE A 27 -4.71 -7.61 -14.17
N PRO A 28 -5.29 -7.37 -15.37
CA PRO A 28 -4.83 -6.30 -16.24
C PRO A 28 -5.25 -4.94 -15.66
N ILE A 29 -4.30 -4.03 -15.52
CA ILE A 29 -4.55 -2.65 -15.14
C ILE A 29 -3.98 -1.69 -16.17
N GLN A 30 -4.58 -0.52 -16.29
CA GLN A 30 -4.06 0.55 -17.13
C GLN A 30 -3.29 1.57 -16.30
N GLU A 31 -2.00 1.75 -16.61
CA GLU A 31 -1.16 2.79 -16.03
C GLU A 31 -0.38 3.52 -17.12
N ALA A 32 -0.41 4.85 -17.11
CA ALA A 32 0.26 5.72 -18.08
C ALA A 32 -0.02 5.32 -19.54
N GLY A 33 -1.28 4.97 -19.86
CA GLY A 33 -1.73 4.57 -21.21
C GLY A 33 -1.34 3.15 -21.63
N ARG A 34 -0.74 2.35 -20.77
CA ARG A 34 -0.35 0.96 -21.06
C ARG A 34 -1.09 -0.01 -20.16
N ILE A 35 -1.50 -1.14 -20.73
CA ILE A 35 -2.05 -2.26 -19.97
C ILE A 35 -0.89 -3.12 -19.48
N LYS A 36 -0.88 -3.45 -18.20
CA LYS A 36 0.13 -4.30 -17.56
C LYS A 36 -0.51 -5.17 -16.47
N PRO A 37 0.11 -6.29 -16.07
CA PRO A 37 -0.32 -7.09 -14.93
C PRO A 37 -0.26 -6.28 -13.61
N LEU A 38 -1.18 -6.56 -12.69
CA LEU A 38 -1.21 -5.92 -11.37
C LEU A 38 0.09 -6.14 -10.58
N ASP A 39 0.73 -7.31 -10.71
CA ASP A 39 2.05 -7.57 -10.10
C ASP A 39 3.12 -6.57 -10.59
N SER A 40 3.15 -6.27 -11.88
CA SER A 40 4.10 -5.28 -12.44
C SER A 40 3.84 -3.89 -11.88
N PHE A 41 2.57 -3.52 -11.70
CA PHE A 41 2.20 -2.26 -11.05
C PHE A 41 2.64 -2.26 -9.59
N ALA A 42 2.33 -3.33 -8.83
CA ALA A 42 2.70 -3.47 -7.44
C ALA A 42 4.20 -3.31 -7.21
N ARG A 43 5.03 -3.97 -8.04
CA ARG A 43 6.50 -3.85 -8.00
C ARG A 43 6.96 -2.42 -8.25
N ASN A 44 6.38 -1.72 -9.21
CA ASN A 44 6.72 -0.33 -9.51
C ASN A 44 6.35 0.60 -8.35
N GLN A 45 5.19 0.40 -7.74
CA GLN A 45 4.79 1.19 -6.58
C GLN A 45 5.70 0.93 -5.38
N LEU A 46 5.96 -0.33 -5.04
CA LEU A 46 6.82 -0.68 -3.92
C LEU A 46 8.26 -0.18 -4.13
N LEU A 47 8.79 -0.27 -5.35
CA LEU A 47 10.08 0.31 -5.73
C LEU A 47 10.12 1.83 -5.46
N ARG A 48 9.03 2.53 -5.71
CA ARG A 48 8.91 3.97 -5.50
C ARG A 48 8.92 4.35 -4.02
N PHE A 49 8.28 3.56 -3.15
CA PHE A 49 8.25 3.80 -1.70
C PHE A 49 9.53 3.35 -1.00
N ASN A 50 10.01 2.15 -1.32
CA ASN A 50 11.04 1.45 -0.56
C ASN A 50 12.38 1.30 -1.30
N GLY A 51 12.41 1.53 -2.62
CA GLY A 51 13.58 1.26 -3.45
C GLY A 51 13.80 -0.23 -3.74
N LYS A 52 12.84 -1.12 -3.41
CA LYS A 52 12.90 -2.57 -3.62
C LYS A 52 11.56 -3.08 -4.14
N THR A 53 11.58 -4.24 -4.80
CA THR A 53 10.38 -4.93 -5.32
C THR A 53 9.80 -5.96 -4.36
N SER A 54 10.39 -6.11 -3.19
CA SER A 54 9.90 -6.91 -2.06
C SER A 54 10.41 -6.29 -0.76
N ILE A 55 9.65 -6.46 0.32
CA ILE A 55 10.03 -5.98 1.66
C ILE A 55 10.14 -7.15 2.63
N THR A 56 10.87 -6.90 3.73
CA THR A 56 10.94 -7.83 4.85
C THR A 56 10.37 -7.12 6.06
N ILE A 57 9.33 -7.70 6.64
CA ILE A 57 8.74 -7.27 7.90
C ILE A 57 9.07 -8.27 9.01
N TYR A 58 8.87 -7.86 10.26
CA TYR A 58 8.99 -8.73 11.42
C TYR A 58 7.62 -8.77 12.11
N GLN A 59 7.05 -9.95 12.18
CA GLN A 59 5.78 -10.21 12.85
C GLN A 59 6.00 -11.34 13.84
N ASN A 60 5.59 -11.15 15.09
CA ASN A 60 5.76 -12.13 16.18
C ASN A 60 7.20 -12.69 16.31
N ASN A 61 8.23 -11.83 16.12
CA ASN A 61 9.64 -12.18 16.07
C ASN A 61 10.07 -13.08 14.89
N GLU A 62 9.17 -13.33 13.95
CA GLU A 62 9.48 -14.03 12.72
C GLU A 62 9.75 -13.05 11.58
N LYS A 63 10.68 -13.43 10.71
CA LYS A 63 11.05 -12.67 9.53
C LYS A 63 10.16 -13.10 8.37
N LEU A 64 9.24 -12.24 7.94
CA LEU A 64 8.36 -12.47 6.82
C LEU A 64 8.79 -11.62 5.61
N LYS A 65 8.95 -12.28 4.46
CA LYS A 65 9.19 -11.59 3.19
C LYS A 65 7.86 -11.43 2.47
N LEU A 66 7.48 -10.19 2.20
CA LEU A 66 6.32 -9.85 1.38
C LEU A 66 6.75 -9.51 -0.05
N ASN A 67 6.11 -10.15 -1.03
CA ASN A 67 6.20 -9.74 -2.43
C ASN A 67 5.39 -8.45 -2.64
N ALA A 68 5.57 -7.81 -3.79
CA ALA A 68 4.90 -6.54 -4.06
C ALA A 68 3.38 -6.68 -4.11
N ILE A 69 2.86 -7.79 -4.61
CA ILE A 69 1.41 -8.02 -4.65
C ILE A 69 0.83 -8.26 -3.25
N ASP A 70 1.54 -9.02 -2.39
CA ASP A 70 1.14 -9.29 -1.01
C ASP A 70 1.12 -8.02 -0.16
N TRP A 71 1.97 -7.05 -0.50
CA TRP A 71 1.96 -5.72 0.08
C TRP A 71 0.82 -4.84 -0.46
N LEU A 72 0.57 -4.86 -1.79
CA LEU A 72 -0.39 -3.96 -2.42
C LEU A 72 -1.85 -4.35 -2.11
N MET A 73 -2.17 -5.66 -2.10
CA MET A 73 -3.55 -6.12 -1.92
C MET A 73 -4.20 -5.64 -0.62
N PRO A 74 -3.57 -5.74 0.57
CA PRO A 74 -4.13 -5.19 1.79
C PRO A 74 -4.42 -3.68 1.70
N ILE A 75 -3.55 -2.91 1.02
CA ILE A 75 -3.76 -1.47 0.81
C ILE A 75 -5.01 -1.23 -0.04
N LEU A 76 -5.15 -1.91 -1.16
CA LEU A 76 -6.32 -1.79 -2.03
C LEU A 76 -7.62 -2.24 -1.34
N MET A 77 -7.52 -3.21 -0.42
CA MET A 77 -8.64 -3.70 0.39
C MET A 77 -8.92 -2.83 1.63
N GLN A 78 -8.18 -1.72 1.80
CA GLN A 78 -8.31 -0.79 2.93
C GLN A 78 -8.11 -1.49 4.29
N ASP A 79 -7.15 -2.42 4.36
CA ASP A 79 -6.73 -3.03 5.62
C ASP A 79 -6.04 -1.97 6.48
N PRO A 80 -6.57 -1.62 7.68
CA PRO A 80 -5.96 -0.64 8.56
C PRO A 80 -4.53 -0.98 8.97
N HIS A 81 -4.19 -2.27 9.11
CA HIS A 81 -2.84 -2.70 9.48
C HIS A 81 -1.81 -2.41 8.40
N SER A 82 -2.25 -2.22 7.15
CA SER A 82 -1.35 -1.81 6.05
C SER A 82 -0.76 -0.42 6.25
N LEU A 83 -1.42 0.44 7.04
CA LEU A 83 -0.95 1.80 7.37
C LEU A 83 0.28 1.79 8.29
N ASP A 84 0.50 0.72 9.04
CA ASP A 84 1.62 0.56 9.97
C ASP A 84 2.81 -0.20 9.37
N LEU A 85 2.71 -0.66 8.12
CA LEU A 85 3.81 -1.34 7.46
C LEU A 85 4.96 -0.35 7.15
N PRO A 86 6.22 -0.64 7.57
CA PRO A 86 7.36 0.26 7.41
C PRO A 86 7.92 0.21 5.99
N ILE A 87 7.28 0.90 5.05
CA ILE A 87 7.61 0.88 3.63
C ILE A 87 8.27 2.15 3.11
N PHE A 88 8.09 3.30 3.78
CA PHE A 88 8.68 4.56 3.34
C PHE A 88 10.15 4.63 3.70
N LYS A 89 11.02 4.54 2.72
CA LYS A 89 12.47 4.63 2.94
C LYS A 89 12.91 6.09 2.98
N ILE A 90 13.57 6.48 4.09
CA ILE A 90 14.18 7.80 4.29
C ILE A 90 15.64 7.59 4.68
N GLU A 91 16.57 7.91 3.79
CA GLU A 91 18.00 7.68 3.99
C GLU A 91 18.70 8.88 4.65
N ASN A 92 18.08 10.05 4.62
CA ASN A 92 18.66 11.28 5.17
C ASN A 92 18.22 11.49 6.63
N PRO A 93 19.13 11.41 7.62
CA PRO A 93 18.79 11.62 9.02
C PRO A 93 18.30 13.04 9.30
N ASP A 94 18.78 14.04 8.56
CA ASP A 94 18.32 15.43 8.74
C ASP A 94 16.84 15.57 8.38
N LEU A 95 16.37 14.88 7.34
CA LEU A 95 14.95 14.85 7.01
C LEU A 95 14.12 14.18 8.11
N VAL A 96 14.62 13.07 8.69
CA VAL A 96 13.96 12.38 9.80
C VAL A 96 13.82 13.30 11.02
N ASP A 97 14.86 14.09 11.34
CA ASP A 97 14.79 15.06 12.43
C ASP A 97 13.82 16.22 12.13
N VAL A 98 13.78 16.71 10.90
CA VAL A 98 12.85 17.77 10.48
C VAL A 98 11.40 17.34 10.69
N ILE A 99 11.04 16.12 10.33
CA ILE A 99 9.68 15.55 10.53
C ILE A 99 9.48 14.95 11.93
N LYS A 100 10.44 15.13 12.85
CA LYS A 100 10.36 14.69 14.26
C LYS A 100 10.16 13.20 14.45
N LEU A 101 10.71 12.38 13.56
CA LEU A 101 10.79 10.94 13.74
C LEU A 101 12.13 10.53 14.35
N ASN A 102 12.16 9.35 14.94
CA ASN A 102 13.39 8.76 15.47
C ASN A 102 14.15 8.05 14.35
N TRP A 103 15.45 8.35 14.24
CA TRP A 103 16.31 7.66 13.28
C TRP A 103 16.36 6.15 13.57
N ARG A 104 16.34 5.34 12.50
CA ARG A 104 16.39 3.87 12.54
C ARG A 104 17.43 3.35 11.57
N GLU A 105 18.15 2.31 11.97
CA GLU A 105 19.15 1.66 11.12
C GLU A 105 18.57 1.18 9.78
N LYS A 106 17.33 0.65 9.80
CA LYS A 106 16.65 0.20 8.58
C LYS A 106 16.09 1.33 7.73
N SER A 107 16.07 2.56 8.24
CA SER A 107 15.62 3.77 7.54
C SER A 107 14.23 3.65 6.90
N THR A 108 13.33 2.85 7.49
CA THR A 108 11.96 2.62 6.97
C THR A 108 10.91 3.01 7.99
N TYR A 109 9.85 3.66 7.52
CA TYR A 109 8.77 4.25 8.30
C TYR A 109 7.42 3.86 7.73
N SER A 110 6.38 3.84 8.56
CA SER A 110 5.02 3.55 8.17
C SER A 110 4.32 4.78 7.58
N TYR A 111 3.14 4.56 6.96
CA TYR A 111 2.31 5.68 6.50
C TYR A 111 1.88 6.57 7.66
N ASN A 112 1.44 5.99 8.78
CA ASN A 112 0.99 6.74 9.95
C ASN A 112 2.12 7.64 10.48
N GLU A 113 3.33 7.13 10.65
CA GLU A 113 4.49 7.92 11.09
C GLU A 113 4.81 9.07 10.13
N ILE A 114 4.80 8.81 8.82
CA ILE A 114 5.07 9.85 7.80
C ILE A 114 3.96 10.91 7.81
N ASN A 115 2.70 10.49 7.91
CA ASN A 115 1.57 11.41 7.96
C ASN A 115 1.63 12.32 9.19
N ASP A 116 1.92 11.77 10.36
CA ASP A 116 2.07 12.53 11.60
C ASP A 116 3.24 13.51 11.53
N GLY A 117 4.39 13.06 11.00
CA GLY A 117 5.56 13.91 10.82
C GLY A 117 5.32 15.07 9.86
N LEU A 118 4.64 14.84 8.75
CA LEU A 118 4.28 15.89 7.79
C LEU A 118 3.23 16.84 8.35
N ASN A 119 2.20 16.33 9.05
CA ASN A 119 1.20 17.15 9.73
C ASN A 119 1.82 18.03 10.82
N TYR A 120 2.83 17.53 11.53
CA TYR A 120 3.59 18.33 12.50
C TYR A 120 4.21 19.58 11.86
N ILE A 121 4.79 19.41 10.67
CA ILE A 121 5.37 20.54 9.92
C ILE A 121 4.29 21.53 9.51
N ASP A 122 3.21 21.04 8.90
CA ASP A 122 2.09 21.88 8.45
C ASP A 122 1.47 22.68 9.60
N ASN A 123 1.32 22.08 10.80
CA ASN A 123 0.74 22.73 11.96
C ASN A 123 1.69 23.70 12.67
N LYS A 124 2.98 23.36 12.77
CA LYS A 124 3.92 24.13 13.63
C LYS A 124 4.45 25.38 12.97
N ILE A 125 4.52 25.40 11.64
CA ILE A 125 5.02 26.57 10.89
C ILE A 125 3.92 27.62 10.71
N ASN A 126 2.71 27.38 11.24
CA ASN A 126 1.51 28.21 11.00
C ASN A 126 1.28 28.48 9.49
N ASN A 127 1.75 27.56 8.68
CA ASN A 127 1.68 27.67 7.24
C ASN A 127 1.26 26.32 6.65
N PRO A 128 -0.07 26.02 6.65
CA PRO A 128 -0.60 24.84 5.99
C PRO A 128 -0.26 24.81 4.49
N GLU A 129 0.43 25.84 4.03
CA GLU A 129 0.83 26.02 2.66
C GLU A 129 2.30 25.67 2.40
N LEU A 130 3.14 25.28 3.40
CA LEU A 130 4.56 25.04 3.15
C LEU A 130 4.77 24.03 2.02
N ILE A 131 4.10 22.88 2.10
CA ILE A 131 4.17 21.85 1.04
C ILE A 131 3.63 22.42 -0.29
N ASN A 132 2.55 23.21 -0.24
CA ASN A 132 2.00 23.85 -1.44
C ASN A 132 2.93 24.91 -1.99
N MET A 133 3.57 25.70 -1.15
CA MET A 133 4.61 26.68 -1.55
C MET A 133 5.80 25.97 -2.20
N LEU A 134 6.31 24.88 -1.60
CA LEU A 134 7.40 24.10 -2.18
C LEU A 134 7.01 23.51 -3.53
N ARG A 135 5.78 23.00 -3.66
CA ARG A 135 5.23 22.52 -4.94
C ARG A 135 5.16 23.65 -5.98
N GLN A 136 4.69 24.83 -5.59
CA GLN A 136 4.59 25.99 -6.47
C GLN A 136 5.98 26.47 -6.92
N ARG A 137 6.92 26.67 -6.00
CA ARG A 137 8.31 27.03 -6.31
C ARG A 137 8.99 26.03 -7.24
N ASN A 138 8.77 24.73 -7.00
CA ASN A 138 9.32 23.67 -7.87
C ASN A 138 8.72 23.73 -9.29
N ARG A 139 7.42 24.05 -9.44
CA ARG A 139 6.76 24.19 -10.75
C ARG A 139 7.25 25.41 -11.52
N GLN A 140 7.47 26.52 -10.83
CA GLN A 140 7.87 27.78 -11.43
C GLN A 140 9.36 27.84 -11.74
N LYS A 141 10.15 26.82 -11.34
CA LYS A 141 11.62 26.81 -11.42
C LYS A 141 12.27 28.02 -10.75
N GLU A 142 11.56 28.69 -9.86
CA GLU A 142 12.00 29.84 -9.10
C GLU A 142 12.88 29.43 -7.93
N GLY A 143 14.16 29.45 -8.12
CA GLY A 143 15.18 29.15 -7.12
C GLY A 143 15.49 27.67 -6.99
N ASN A 144 16.74 27.35 -6.68
CA ASN A 144 17.11 25.98 -6.30
C ASN A 144 16.56 25.68 -4.92
N LEU A 145 15.56 24.78 -4.84
CA LEU A 145 15.19 24.17 -3.56
C LEU A 145 16.45 23.51 -2.97
N ASP A 146 16.65 23.61 -1.68
CA ASP A 146 17.69 22.85 -1.02
C ASP A 146 17.40 21.34 -1.02
N LEU A 147 18.34 20.54 -0.55
CA LEU A 147 18.20 19.09 -0.56
C LEU A 147 17.05 18.63 0.32
N ILE A 148 16.89 19.23 1.51
CA ILE A 148 15.84 18.87 2.48
C ILE A 148 14.47 19.22 1.92
N ASP A 149 14.30 20.40 1.33
CA ASP A 149 13.05 20.83 0.68
C ASP A 149 12.62 19.87 -0.43
N LYS A 150 13.57 19.43 -1.28
CA LYS A 150 13.30 18.44 -2.34
C LYS A 150 12.85 17.10 -1.77
N GLN A 151 13.53 16.63 -0.73
CA GLN A 151 13.21 15.35 -0.10
C GLN A 151 11.87 15.41 0.67
N LEU A 152 11.57 16.53 1.31
CA LEU A 152 10.29 16.76 1.97
C LEU A 152 9.14 16.77 0.95
N LEU A 153 9.34 17.39 -0.20
CA LEU A 153 8.37 17.40 -1.28
C LEU A 153 8.16 15.99 -1.86
N ASP A 154 9.22 15.21 -2.08
CA ASP A 154 9.15 13.81 -2.55
C ASP A 154 8.39 12.94 -1.53
N LEU A 155 8.70 13.11 -0.24
CA LEU A 155 8.03 12.38 0.83
C LEU A 155 6.52 12.70 0.89
N SER A 156 6.16 13.98 0.76
CA SER A 156 4.76 14.41 0.67
C SER A 156 4.05 13.80 -0.54
N GLN A 157 4.70 13.76 -1.69
CA GLN A 157 4.13 13.13 -2.89
C GLN A 157 3.94 11.62 -2.71
N LYS A 158 4.87 10.95 -2.04
CA LYS A 158 4.75 9.53 -1.69
C LYS A 158 3.58 9.29 -0.72
N ARG A 159 3.43 10.12 0.34
CA ARG A 159 2.27 10.06 1.23
C ARG A 159 0.95 10.19 0.46
N ASP A 160 0.84 11.18 -0.39
CA ASP A 160 -0.36 11.43 -1.19
C ASP A 160 -0.65 10.28 -2.16
N LEU A 161 0.39 9.70 -2.77
CA LEU A 161 0.25 8.52 -3.62
C LEU A 161 -0.23 7.30 -2.84
N PHE A 162 0.31 7.05 -1.65
CA PHE A 162 -0.15 5.95 -0.80
C PHE A 162 -1.62 6.11 -0.44
N ASN A 163 -2.02 7.32 -0.05
CA ASN A 163 -3.41 7.64 0.26
C ASN A 163 -4.33 7.41 -0.96
N GLN A 164 -3.89 7.77 -2.17
CA GLN A 164 -4.62 7.48 -3.40
C GLN A 164 -4.75 5.98 -3.65
N LEU A 165 -3.71 5.19 -3.41
CA LEU A 165 -3.77 3.73 -3.53
C LEU A 165 -4.74 3.14 -2.51
N TYR A 166 -4.66 3.56 -1.25
CA TYR A 166 -5.53 3.09 -0.17
C TYR A 166 -7.02 3.36 -0.45
N HIS A 167 -7.35 4.49 -1.08
CA HIS A 167 -8.72 4.83 -1.43
C HIS A 167 -9.13 4.48 -2.87
N SER A 168 -8.22 3.92 -3.67
CA SER A 168 -8.48 3.70 -5.11
C SER A 168 -9.62 2.74 -5.39
N ALA A 169 -9.85 1.75 -4.54
CA ALA A 169 -10.92 0.76 -4.66
C ALA A 169 -12.14 1.05 -3.77
N SER A 170 -12.19 2.19 -3.09
CA SER A 170 -13.25 2.52 -2.10
C SER A 170 -14.66 2.51 -2.70
N PHE A 171 -14.80 2.81 -4.01
CA PHE A 171 -16.10 2.76 -4.71
C PHE A 171 -16.59 1.32 -5.00
N LEU A 172 -15.68 0.34 -4.98
CA LEU A 172 -16.01 -1.08 -5.18
C LEU A 172 -16.19 -1.82 -3.85
N ILE A 173 -15.60 -1.29 -2.78
CA ILE A 173 -15.53 -1.94 -1.48
C ILE A 173 -16.28 -1.07 -0.47
N PRO A 174 -17.51 -1.45 -0.09
CA PRO A 174 -18.28 -0.68 0.89
C PRO A 174 -17.59 -0.73 2.25
N ASN A 175 -17.62 0.39 2.96
CA ASN A 175 -17.19 0.49 4.33
C ASN A 175 -18.33 0.20 5.28
N ILE A 176 -18.00 -0.47 6.39
CA ILE A 176 -18.94 -0.83 7.46
C ILE A 176 -18.45 -0.14 8.73
N GLN A 177 -19.37 0.52 9.40
CA GLN A 177 -19.12 1.05 10.73
C GLN A 177 -19.42 -0.04 11.76
N ILE A 178 -18.48 -0.32 12.64
CA ILE A 178 -18.63 -1.30 13.72
C ILE A 178 -18.58 -0.56 15.05
N ASP A 179 -19.70 -0.58 15.75
CA ASP A 179 -19.83 0.08 17.07
C ASP A 179 -19.62 -0.89 18.24
N ASN A 180 -19.47 -2.19 17.96
CA ASN A 180 -19.32 -3.18 19.02
C ASN A 180 -17.85 -3.32 19.47
N PRO A 181 -17.52 -2.94 20.72
CA PRO A 181 -16.13 -2.91 21.19
C PRO A 181 -15.48 -4.30 21.25
N ASN A 182 -16.27 -5.38 21.40
CA ASN A 182 -15.73 -6.73 21.41
C ASN A 182 -15.28 -7.16 20.00
N ILE A 183 -16.02 -6.74 18.98
CA ILE A 183 -15.64 -7.01 17.58
C ILE A 183 -14.40 -6.17 17.21
N LEU A 184 -14.36 -4.89 17.57
CA LEU A 184 -13.19 -4.03 17.33
C LEU A 184 -11.93 -4.59 17.99
N ARG A 185 -12.04 -5.07 19.24
CA ARG A 185 -10.94 -5.72 19.94
C ARG A 185 -10.50 -7.02 19.25
N LEU A 186 -11.45 -7.85 18.80
CA LEU A 186 -11.14 -9.09 18.07
C LEU A 186 -10.38 -8.80 16.77
N LEU A 187 -10.77 -7.74 16.06
CA LEU A 187 -10.12 -7.29 14.83
C LEU A 187 -8.85 -6.45 15.07
N GLN A 188 -8.49 -6.18 16.32
CA GLN A 188 -7.34 -5.34 16.71
C GLN A 188 -7.38 -3.92 16.10
N ILE A 189 -8.56 -3.32 16.05
CA ILE A 189 -8.82 -2.00 15.46
C ILE A 189 -9.26 -1.04 16.57
N GLU A 190 -8.86 0.24 16.45
CA GLU A 190 -9.26 1.30 17.38
C GLU A 190 -10.74 1.67 17.24
N ASP A 191 -11.33 2.21 18.30
CA ASP A 191 -12.75 2.62 18.34
C ASP A 191 -13.08 3.65 17.25
N ASN A 192 -14.31 3.57 16.74
CA ASN A 192 -14.89 4.42 15.67
C ASN A 192 -14.27 4.25 14.27
N SER A 193 -13.61 3.15 14.00
CA SER A 193 -13.06 2.88 12.67
C SER A 193 -14.16 2.44 11.70
N SER A 194 -14.21 3.09 10.55
CA SER A 194 -14.89 2.56 9.38
C SER A 194 -13.94 1.58 8.69
N ILE A 195 -14.34 0.31 8.60
CA ILE A 195 -13.53 -0.73 7.98
C ILE A 195 -14.14 -1.19 6.66
N SER A 196 -13.30 -1.61 5.72
CA SER A 196 -13.78 -2.14 4.46
C SER A 196 -14.44 -3.51 4.65
N TYR A 197 -15.51 -3.76 3.90
CA TYR A 197 -16.17 -5.07 3.89
C TYR A 197 -15.21 -6.19 3.48
N ALA A 198 -14.30 -5.89 2.55
CA ALA A 198 -13.30 -6.87 2.11
C ALA A 198 -12.34 -7.27 3.24
N PHE A 199 -11.86 -6.30 4.03
CA PHE A 199 -11.05 -6.58 5.21
C PHE A 199 -11.79 -7.47 6.21
N LEU A 200 -13.06 -7.15 6.51
CA LEU A 200 -13.87 -7.93 7.44
C LEU A 200 -14.02 -9.40 6.98
N ILE A 201 -14.28 -9.63 5.70
CA ILE A 201 -14.41 -10.99 5.15
C ILE A 201 -13.08 -11.76 5.27
N ILE A 202 -11.94 -11.14 5.00
CA ILE A 202 -10.63 -11.78 5.14
C ILE A 202 -10.40 -12.19 6.59
N GLN A 203 -10.62 -11.29 7.55
CA GLN A 203 -10.44 -11.58 8.97
C GLN A 203 -11.35 -12.69 9.48
N ILE A 204 -12.59 -12.77 9.02
CA ILE A 204 -13.53 -13.85 9.38
C ILE A 204 -13.02 -15.20 8.84
N ASN A 205 -12.51 -15.23 7.61
CA ASN A 205 -11.99 -16.48 7.03
C ASN A 205 -10.72 -16.99 7.72
N ASP A 206 -9.90 -16.10 8.28
CA ASP A 206 -8.69 -16.47 9.03
C ASP A 206 -9.00 -17.00 10.46
N LEU A 207 -10.26 -16.83 10.93
CA LEU A 207 -10.70 -17.30 12.24
C LEU A 207 -11.30 -18.72 12.20
N TYR A 208 -11.54 -19.28 11.03
CA TYR A 208 -12.10 -20.62 10.80
C TYR A 208 -11.09 -21.54 10.09
#